data_ac33a71fae984f45d69713161eebc6d3
#
_entry.id   ac33a71fae984f45d69713161eebc6d3
#
_cell.length_a   1.000
_cell.length_b   1.000
_cell.length_c   1.000
_cell.angle_alpha   90.00
_cell.angle_beta   90.00
_cell.angle_gamma   90.00
#
_symmetry.space_group_name_H-M   'P 1'
#
loop_
_entity.id
_entity.type
_entity.pdbx_description
1 polymer ?
#
loop_
_entity_poly.entity_id
_entity_poly.type
_entity_poly.pdbx_seq_one_letter_code
_entity_poly.pdbx_strand_id
1 'polypeptide(L)'
;MSPKEYNINVTPILCDWRNYMDKINSFYKMLKYNAEKYPDKEAIIYDTMTVTYQKLFEDSYKKALHLMRFEGSRIAIYGPASYRWIVNMFGTILAGKDVVLVDFFLPQNTRNDILKKVGVDYILSSTNQYILADNEAIIITDAEKDEVNGLIYNEENVKEGNILMLTAVPQECDKAVALTVSNILNTVSAVNECCMCAPEDKVLAQIALHHIFGYIYSLIWPIHNGACVCIGRGLRHIDADTYYYNPTILPGTPSMIEYLKRIKALNENLKTIIIGGASCPFRLFEALKDRDLKVYNVFGMTEVSGCIGINDTMDGTYKIFASSKVAIEPDGEIVVSGDCVMKGYDKDESYTKRVIKDGVYHTGDIGRINDKGRLVLLKRNPEIILLPTGEKISRTVTIRQISALDGVAESYVTLYDDKLTAVIVPIDKDVREERFVRLINKYNEKKGYRWEIQKTIISKAPLPRMDNGDIDQNAIETLIANEK
;
A
#
# COMPACT_ATOMS: atom_id res chain seq x y z
N MET A 1 22.95 40.00 30.06
CA MET A 1 22.09 40.25 28.88
C MET A 1 21.35 38.98 28.60
N SER A 2 20.04 38.94 28.89
CA SER A 2 19.15 37.81 28.72
C SER A 2 18.79 37.59 27.25
N PRO A 3 18.60 36.36 26.77
CA PRO A 3 18.15 36.09 25.40
C PRO A 3 16.70 36.53 25.22
N LYS A 4 16.45 37.31 24.17
CA LYS A 4 15.10 37.69 23.74
C LYS A 4 14.37 36.48 23.22
N GLU A 5 13.28 36.09 23.90
CA GLU A 5 12.28 35.16 23.40
C GLU A 5 11.56 35.77 22.18
N TYR A 6 11.76 35.17 21.02
CA TYR A 6 10.91 35.45 19.86
C TYR A 6 9.63 34.59 19.98
N ASN A 7 8.58 35.18 20.53
CA ASN A 7 7.24 34.67 20.46
C ASN A 7 6.74 34.82 19.00
N ILE A 8 6.90 33.81 18.21
CA ILE A 8 6.22 33.72 16.91
C ILE A 8 4.79 33.23 17.22
N ASN A 9 3.83 34.14 17.16
CA ASN A 9 2.39 33.84 17.21
C ASN A 9 1.97 33.04 15.96
N VAL A 10 2.03 31.70 16.01
CA VAL A 10 1.61 30.78 14.97
C VAL A 10 0.16 30.30 15.15
N THR A 11 -0.57 30.87 16.09
CA THR A 11 -1.80 30.31 16.65
C THR A 11 -3.11 30.52 15.86
N PRO A 12 -3.36 31.53 15.02
CA PRO A 12 -4.67 31.67 14.36
C PRO A 12 -4.89 30.77 13.14
N ILE A 13 -3.86 30.53 12.32
CA ILE A 13 -4.00 29.79 11.05
C ILE A 13 -4.13 28.28 11.30
N LEU A 14 -3.44 27.75 12.31
CA LEU A 14 -3.51 26.32 12.66
C LEU A 14 -4.84 25.92 13.32
N CYS A 15 -5.48 26.82 14.04
CA CYS A 15 -6.75 26.56 14.74
C CYS A 15 -7.94 26.49 13.76
N ASP A 16 -7.95 27.36 12.75
CA ASP A 16 -9.01 27.39 11.73
C ASP A 16 -8.91 26.21 10.79
N TRP A 17 -7.69 25.79 10.46
CA TRP A 17 -7.39 24.65 9.61
C TRP A 17 -7.78 23.31 10.28
N ARG A 18 -7.45 23.12 11.57
CA ARG A 18 -7.84 21.92 12.33
C ARG A 18 -9.36 21.79 12.47
N ASN A 19 -10.05 22.85 12.83
CA ASN A 19 -11.52 22.87 12.99
C ASN A 19 -12.29 22.56 11.71
N TYR A 20 -11.66 22.77 10.54
CA TYR A 20 -12.29 22.48 9.26
C TYR A 20 -11.94 21.04 8.78
N MET A 21 -10.71 20.57 8.99
CA MET A 21 -10.27 19.23 8.61
C MET A 21 -11.07 18.15 9.34
N ASP A 22 -11.45 18.39 10.59
CA ASP A 22 -12.35 17.51 11.36
C ASP A 22 -13.76 17.39 10.76
N LYS A 23 -14.13 18.26 9.80
CA LYS A 23 -15.42 18.24 9.09
C LYS A 23 -15.36 17.52 7.74
N ILE A 24 -14.17 17.22 7.23
CA ILE A 24 -13.99 16.47 5.97
C ILE A 24 -14.19 14.99 6.26
N ASN A 25 -15.38 14.48 6.01
CA ASN A 25 -15.77 13.10 6.24
C ASN A 25 -16.13 12.33 4.95
N SER A 26 -15.82 12.91 3.78
CA SER A 26 -16.05 12.32 2.47
C SER A 26 -15.01 12.80 1.45
N PHE A 27 -14.73 12.00 0.42
CA PHE A 27 -13.85 12.41 -0.67
C PHE A 27 -14.47 13.53 -1.51
N TYR A 28 -15.79 13.55 -1.65
CA TYR A 28 -16.47 14.65 -2.29
C TYR A 28 -16.16 15.99 -1.61
N LYS A 29 -16.35 16.05 -0.29
CA LYS A 29 -16.05 17.27 0.49
C LYS A 29 -14.58 17.64 0.45
N MET A 30 -13.69 16.66 0.48
CA MET A 30 -12.25 16.87 0.36
C MET A 30 -11.87 17.53 -0.97
N LEU A 31 -12.33 16.96 -2.08
CA LEU A 31 -12.05 17.48 -3.42
C LEU A 31 -12.68 18.85 -3.64
N LYS A 32 -13.94 19.03 -3.27
CA LYS A 32 -14.68 20.29 -3.38
C LYS A 32 -13.99 21.40 -2.58
N TYR A 33 -13.62 21.15 -1.34
CA TYR A 33 -12.93 22.13 -0.50
C TYR A 33 -11.61 22.60 -1.12
N ASN A 34 -10.80 21.68 -1.63
CA ASN A 34 -9.53 22.06 -2.26
C ASN A 34 -9.74 22.80 -3.58
N ALA A 35 -10.76 22.45 -4.34
CA ALA A 35 -11.13 23.17 -5.55
C ALA A 35 -11.60 24.59 -5.25
N GLU A 36 -12.36 24.81 -4.19
CA GLU A 36 -12.83 26.14 -3.76
C GLU A 36 -11.70 26.97 -3.15
N LYS A 37 -10.84 26.36 -2.35
CA LYS A 37 -9.77 27.06 -1.63
C LYS A 37 -8.52 27.32 -2.49
N TYR A 38 -8.21 26.38 -3.39
CA TYR A 38 -7.00 26.40 -4.23
C TYR A 38 -7.30 26.10 -5.70
N PRO A 39 -8.25 26.82 -6.38
CA PRO A 39 -8.75 26.44 -7.69
C PRO A 39 -7.65 26.25 -8.74
N ASP A 40 -6.73 27.19 -8.81
CA ASP A 40 -5.67 27.24 -9.84
C ASP A 40 -4.38 26.54 -9.42
N LYS A 41 -4.35 25.97 -8.21
CA LYS A 41 -3.14 25.31 -7.69
C LYS A 41 -2.97 23.93 -8.29
N GLU A 42 -1.70 23.56 -8.55
CA GLU A 42 -1.32 22.22 -9.00
C GLU A 42 -1.77 21.15 -7.97
N ALA A 43 -2.65 20.27 -8.38
CA ALA A 43 -3.06 19.10 -7.60
C ALA A 43 -2.28 17.86 -8.01
N ILE A 44 -2.13 17.66 -9.34
CA ILE A 44 -1.47 16.50 -9.94
C ILE A 44 -0.49 16.98 -11.02
N ILE A 45 0.73 16.46 -10.97
CA ILE A 45 1.68 16.54 -12.10
C ILE A 45 1.92 15.12 -12.60
N TYR A 46 1.71 14.90 -13.88
CA TYR A 46 1.92 13.63 -14.55
C TYR A 46 2.59 13.86 -15.89
N ASP A 47 3.81 13.39 -16.06
CA ASP A 47 4.64 13.67 -17.22
C ASP A 47 4.71 15.20 -17.49
N THR A 48 4.30 15.68 -18.64
CA THR A 48 4.24 17.12 -18.99
C THR A 48 2.90 17.78 -18.63
N MET A 49 1.94 17.01 -18.11
CA MET A 49 0.61 17.51 -17.75
C MET A 49 0.59 18.01 -16.31
N THR A 50 0.08 19.22 -16.13
CA THR A 50 -0.25 19.78 -14.82
C THR A 50 -1.76 19.96 -14.71
N VAL A 51 -2.35 19.46 -13.64
CA VAL A 51 -3.79 19.50 -13.36
C VAL A 51 -4.03 20.26 -12.07
N THR A 52 -4.94 21.23 -12.12
CA THR A 52 -5.33 22.03 -10.95
C THR A 52 -6.35 21.30 -10.07
N TYR A 53 -6.53 21.77 -8.82
CA TYR A 53 -7.56 21.23 -7.92
C TYR A 53 -8.97 21.42 -8.48
N GLN A 54 -9.26 22.56 -9.11
CA GLN A 54 -10.54 22.78 -9.80
C GLN A 54 -10.78 21.70 -10.86
N LYS A 55 -9.79 21.45 -11.71
CA LYS A 55 -9.88 20.45 -12.77
C LYS A 55 -10.02 19.03 -12.24
N LEU A 56 -9.27 18.68 -11.19
CA LEU A 56 -9.37 17.36 -10.54
C LEU A 56 -10.77 17.11 -9.98
N PHE A 57 -11.35 18.09 -9.31
CA PHE A 57 -12.72 18.01 -8.80
C PHE A 57 -13.73 17.85 -9.93
N GLU A 58 -13.69 18.73 -10.94
CA GLU A 58 -14.62 18.70 -12.08
C GLU A 58 -14.59 17.38 -12.83
N ASP A 59 -13.40 16.85 -13.14
CA ASP A 59 -13.28 15.60 -13.88
C ASP A 59 -13.72 14.40 -13.05
N SER A 60 -13.40 14.38 -11.76
CA SER A 60 -13.87 13.33 -10.85
C SER A 60 -15.39 13.36 -10.66
N TYR A 61 -15.96 14.56 -10.56
CA TYR A 61 -17.39 14.77 -10.47
C TYR A 61 -18.13 14.35 -11.75
N LYS A 62 -17.65 14.76 -12.93
CA LYS A 62 -18.20 14.35 -14.24
C LYS A 62 -18.14 12.84 -14.40
N LYS A 63 -17.01 12.22 -14.01
CA LYS A 63 -16.87 10.76 -14.03
C LYS A 63 -17.88 10.08 -13.12
N ALA A 64 -18.13 10.61 -11.92
CA ALA A 64 -19.14 10.07 -11.00
C ALA A 64 -20.54 10.12 -11.61
N LEU A 65 -20.95 11.27 -12.17
CA LEU A 65 -22.25 11.41 -12.84
C LEU A 65 -22.40 10.43 -14.01
N HIS A 66 -21.34 10.23 -14.79
CA HIS A 66 -21.35 9.25 -15.87
C HIS A 66 -21.55 7.82 -15.32
N LEU A 67 -20.81 7.45 -14.28
CA LEU A 67 -20.85 6.09 -13.71
C LEU A 67 -22.15 5.78 -12.95
N MET A 68 -22.87 6.79 -12.45
CA MET A 68 -24.19 6.61 -11.85
C MET A 68 -25.24 6.06 -12.83
N ARG A 69 -25.02 6.21 -14.14
CA ARG A 69 -25.92 5.71 -15.19
C ARG A 69 -25.81 4.20 -15.42
N PHE A 70 -24.75 3.58 -14.96
CA PHE A 70 -24.52 2.16 -15.11
C PHE A 70 -25.15 1.37 -13.95
N GLU A 71 -25.79 0.27 -14.25
CA GLU A 71 -26.17 -0.71 -13.23
C GLU A 71 -24.92 -1.38 -12.68
N GLY A 72 -25.07 -2.10 -11.56
CA GLY A 72 -23.92 -2.72 -10.89
C GLY A 72 -23.26 -1.85 -9.84
N SER A 73 -22.50 -2.49 -8.95
CA SER A 73 -21.97 -1.89 -7.74
C SER A 73 -20.45 -1.87 -7.64
N ARG A 74 -19.74 -2.56 -8.54
CA ARG A 74 -18.29 -2.77 -8.45
C ARG A 74 -17.57 -2.47 -9.75
N ILE A 75 -16.57 -1.61 -9.63
CA ILE A 75 -15.76 -1.19 -10.77
C ILE A 75 -14.28 -1.41 -10.44
N ALA A 76 -13.57 -2.16 -11.28
CA ALA A 76 -12.13 -2.30 -11.18
C ALA A 76 -11.42 -1.18 -11.93
N ILE A 77 -10.39 -0.60 -11.30
CA ILE A 77 -9.48 0.32 -11.96
C ILE A 77 -8.24 -0.44 -12.38
N TYR A 78 -7.96 -0.44 -13.68
CA TYR A 78 -6.85 -1.16 -14.26
C TYR A 78 -5.95 -0.25 -15.08
N GLY A 79 -4.65 -0.40 -14.91
CA GLY A 79 -3.62 0.34 -15.62
C GLY A 79 -2.55 0.94 -14.71
N PRO A 80 -1.50 1.53 -15.27
CA PRO A 80 -0.48 2.22 -14.49
C PRO A 80 -1.07 3.46 -13.81
N ALA A 81 -0.44 3.88 -12.71
CA ALA A 81 -0.77 5.14 -12.06
C ALA A 81 -0.70 6.29 -13.07
N SER A 82 -1.76 7.08 -13.15
CA SER A 82 -1.91 8.20 -14.08
C SER A 82 -3.02 9.12 -13.60
N TYR A 83 -3.12 10.31 -14.17
CA TYR A 83 -4.25 11.21 -13.88
C TYR A 83 -5.61 10.53 -14.13
N ARG A 84 -5.74 9.81 -15.24
CA ARG A 84 -6.95 9.04 -15.58
C ARG A 84 -7.28 7.99 -14.54
N TRP A 85 -6.28 7.28 -14.03
CA TRP A 85 -6.45 6.30 -12.95
C TRP A 85 -7.05 6.96 -11.70
N ILE A 86 -6.55 8.14 -11.32
CA ILE A 86 -7.03 8.91 -10.15
C ILE A 86 -8.47 9.38 -10.36
N VAL A 87 -8.79 9.95 -11.51
CA VAL A 87 -10.16 10.40 -11.85
C VAL A 87 -11.14 9.23 -11.87
N ASN A 88 -10.76 8.10 -12.44
CA ASN A 88 -11.58 6.89 -12.46
C ASN A 88 -11.84 6.36 -11.05
N MET A 89 -10.83 6.36 -10.18
CA MET A 89 -10.94 5.92 -8.80
C MET A 89 -11.88 6.84 -7.99
N PHE A 90 -11.65 8.15 -8.00
CA PHE A 90 -12.54 9.10 -7.32
C PHE A 90 -13.95 9.06 -7.90
N GLY A 91 -14.10 9.10 -9.23
CA GLY A 91 -15.40 9.04 -9.89
C GLY A 91 -16.20 7.79 -9.51
N THR A 92 -15.55 6.63 -9.39
CA THR A 92 -16.21 5.38 -8.96
C THR A 92 -16.73 5.49 -7.52
N ILE A 93 -15.90 5.96 -6.59
CA ILE A 93 -16.26 6.11 -5.18
C ILE A 93 -17.40 7.13 -5.02
N LEU A 94 -17.28 8.29 -5.68
CA LEU A 94 -18.31 9.34 -5.66
C LEU A 94 -19.63 8.88 -6.30
N ALA A 95 -19.60 7.97 -7.27
CA ALA A 95 -20.80 7.35 -7.83
C ALA A 95 -21.51 6.37 -6.89
N GLY A 96 -20.99 6.17 -5.67
CA GLY A 96 -21.54 5.22 -4.69
C GLY A 96 -21.17 3.76 -4.99
N LYS A 97 -20.20 3.51 -5.87
CA LYS A 97 -19.78 2.18 -6.30
C LYS A 97 -18.47 1.78 -5.62
N ASP A 98 -18.35 0.49 -5.27
CA ASP A 98 -17.12 -0.05 -4.72
C ASP A 98 -16.02 -0.04 -5.79
N VAL A 99 -14.85 0.52 -5.47
CA VAL A 99 -13.69 0.52 -6.35
C VAL A 99 -12.77 -0.64 -6.00
N VAL A 100 -12.38 -1.43 -7.01
CA VAL A 100 -11.40 -2.51 -6.86
C VAL A 100 -10.08 -2.05 -7.45
N LEU A 101 -9.06 -1.89 -6.61
CA LEU A 101 -7.73 -1.46 -7.03
C LEU A 101 -6.88 -2.67 -7.40
N VAL A 102 -6.57 -2.81 -8.70
CA VAL A 102 -5.91 -3.99 -9.25
C VAL A 102 -4.48 -3.68 -9.65
N ASP A 103 -3.53 -4.54 -9.27
CA ASP A 103 -2.16 -4.43 -9.74
C ASP A 103 -2.10 -4.63 -11.27
N PHE A 104 -1.60 -3.61 -11.96
CA PHE A 104 -1.44 -3.61 -13.41
C PHE A 104 -0.49 -4.71 -13.90
N PHE A 105 0.48 -5.11 -13.10
CA PHE A 105 1.51 -6.07 -13.49
C PHE A 105 1.13 -7.53 -13.24
N LEU A 106 -0.08 -7.79 -12.71
CA LEU A 106 -0.57 -9.15 -12.58
C LEU A 106 -0.72 -9.83 -13.95
N PRO A 107 -0.31 -11.11 -14.07
CA PRO A 107 -0.63 -11.91 -15.24
C PRO A 107 -2.13 -11.96 -15.52
N GLN A 108 -2.50 -12.02 -16.78
CA GLN A 108 -3.91 -11.95 -17.20
C GLN A 108 -4.80 -12.98 -16.48
N ASN A 109 -4.36 -14.23 -16.41
CA ASN A 109 -5.15 -15.29 -15.75
C ASN A 109 -5.37 -15.00 -14.27
N THR A 110 -4.31 -14.62 -13.54
CA THR A 110 -4.41 -14.26 -12.11
C THR A 110 -5.34 -13.07 -11.91
N ARG A 111 -5.21 -12.05 -12.74
CA ARG A 111 -6.10 -10.88 -12.72
C ARG A 111 -7.56 -11.27 -12.96
N ASN A 112 -7.83 -12.08 -13.99
CA ASN A 112 -9.18 -12.51 -14.32
C ASN A 112 -9.81 -13.33 -13.18
N ASP A 113 -9.05 -14.22 -12.55
CA ASP A 113 -9.50 -15.00 -11.39
C ASP A 113 -9.86 -14.08 -10.21
N ILE A 114 -9.04 -13.04 -9.95
CA ILE A 114 -9.32 -12.04 -8.91
C ILE A 114 -10.59 -11.25 -9.23
N LEU A 115 -10.71 -10.71 -10.44
CA LEU A 115 -11.88 -9.92 -10.85
C LEU A 115 -13.16 -10.73 -10.75
N LYS A 116 -13.13 -12.01 -11.15
CA LYS A 116 -14.25 -12.94 -11.02
C LYS A 116 -14.59 -13.23 -9.55
N LYS A 117 -13.59 -13.52 -8.72
CA LYS A 117 -13.76 -13.79 -7.29
C LYS A 117 -14.39 -12.61 -6.56
N VAL A 118 -13.91 -11.40 -6.83
CA VAL A 118 -14.46 -10.16 -6.26
C VAL A 118 -15.84 -9.84 -6.84
N GLY A 119 -16.14 -10.28 -8.06
CA GLY A 119 -17.40 -10.03 -8.76
C GLY A 119 -17.48 -8.59 -9.25
N VAL A 120 -16.54 -8.23 -10.11
CA VAL A 120 -16.46 -6.92 -10.75
C VAL A 120 -17.47 -6.85 -11.89
N ASP A 121 -18.26 -5.79 -11.93
CA ASP A 121 -19.25 -5.56 -12.99
C ASP A 121 -18.60 -4.86 -14.20
N TYR A 122 -17.71 -3.90 -13.95
CA TYR A 122 -17.07 -3.09 -14.98
C TYR A 122 -15.59 -2.90 -14.72
N ILE A 123 -14.83 -2.69 -15.78
CA ILE A 123 -13.40 -2.36 -15.73
C ILE A 123 -13.17 -1.01 -16.39
N LEU A 124 -12.64 -0.04 -15.64
CA LEU A 124 -12.14 1.22 -16.16
C LEU A 124 -10.64 1.09 -16.41
N SER A 125 -10.24 1.16 -17.67
CA SER A 125 -8.84 1.09 -18.06
C SER A 125 -8.24 2.47 -18.20
N SER A 126 -7.09 2.71 -17.57
CA SER A 126 -6.28 3.91 -17.79
C SER A 126 -5.30 3.78 -18.96
N THR A 127 -5.37 2.66 -19.71
CA THR A 127 -4.55 2.40 -20.89
C THR A 127 -5.42 2.12 -22.10
N ASN A 128 -4.87 2.36 -23.29
CA ASN A 128 -5.50 1.96 -24.57
C ASN A 128 -5.19 0.48 -24.92
N GLN A 129 -4.53 -0.26 -24.04
CA GLN A 129 -4.27 -1.68 -24.27
C GLN A 129 -5.54 -2.48 -24.03
N TYR A 130 -5.89 -3.31 -25.02
CA TYR A 130 -7.03 -4.21 -24.93
C TYR A 130 -6.82 -5.19 -23.77
N ILE A 131 -7.71 -5.12 -22.81
CA ILE A 131 -7.85 -6.14 -21.78
C ILE A 131 -8.81 -7.16 -22.37
N LEU A 132 -8.29 -8.30 -22.82
CA LEU A 132 -9.16 -9.44 -23.09
C LEU A 132 -9.64 -9.94 -21.73
N ALA A 133 -10.85 -9.55 -21.35
CA ALA A 133 -11.52 -10.10 -20.18
C ALA A 133 -12.29 -11.33 -20.65
N ASP A 134 -11.80 -12.51 -20.28
CA ASP A 134 -12.58 -13.77 -20.41
C ASP A 134 -13.67 -13.86 -19.32
N ASN A 135 -13.95 -12.77 -18.63
CA ASN A 135 -14.98 -12.65 -17.60
C ASN A 135 -16.11 -11.76 -18.14
N GLU A 136 -17.28 -11.91 -17.55
CA GLU A 136 -18.52 -11.20 -17.93
C GLU A 136 -18.44 -9.68 -17.70
N ALA A 137 -17.33 -9.16 -17.14
CA ALA A 137 -17.16 -7.75 -16.86
C ALA A 137 -17.00 -6.93 -18.16
N ILE A 138 -17.76 -5.85 -18.26
CA ILE A 138 -17.75 -4.95 -19.42
C ILE A 138 -16.62 -3.92 -19.24
N ILE A 139 -15.79 -3.75 -20.28
CA ILE A 139 -14.74 -2.73 -20.29
C ILE A 139 -15.36 -1.41 -20.73
N ILE A 140 -15.31 -0.41 -19.85
CA ILE A 140 -15.67 0.97 -20.20
C ILE A 140 -14.40 1.66 -20.67
N THR A 141 -14.38 2.08 -21.93
CA THR A 141 -13.32 2.93 -22.48
C THR A 141 -13.74 4.39 -22.41
N ASP A 142 -12.78 5.31 -22.23
CA ASP A 142 -13.08 6.76 -22.22
C ASP A 142 -13.44 7.33 -23.62
N ALA A 143 -13.63 6.48 -24.64
CA ALA A 143 -14.08 6.89 -25.96
C ALA A 143 -15.56 7.36 -25.99
N GLU A 144 -16.34 6.99 -24.98
CA GLU A 144 -17.67 7.54 -24.80
C GLU A 144 -17.54 8.95 -24.22
N LYS A 145 -17.91 9.96 -25.02
CA LYS A 145 -17.96 11.35 -24.56
C LYS A 145 -18.87 11.40 -23.33
N ASP A 146 -18.32 11.90 -22.22
CA ASP A 146 -19.06 12.10 -20.96
C ASP A 146 -20.13 13.20 -21.12
N GLU A 147 -21.15 12.97 -21.93
CA GLU A 147 -22.32 13.83 -22.01
C GLU A 147 -23.20 13.62 -20.78
N VAL A 148 -22.96 14.41 -19.74
CA VAL A 148 -23.69 14.40 -18.46
C VAL A 148 -24.75 15.48 -18.37
N ASN A 149 -25.37 15.85 -19.50
CA ASN A 149 -26.39 16.86 -19.53
C ASN A 149 -27.61 16.50 -18.67
N GLY A 150 -27.90 17.33 -17.67
CA GLY A 150 -29.09 17.22 -16.82
C GLY A 150 -28.97 16.33 -15.58
N LEU A 151 -27.82 15.72 -15.30
CA LEU A 151 -27.60 15.00 -14.05
C LEU A 151 -27.11 15.96 -12.96
N ILE A 152 -27.72 15.88 -11.78
CA ILE A 152 -27.34 16.64 -10.59
C ILE A 152 -26.90 15.65 -9.52
N TYR A 153 -25.69 15.85 -9.02
CA TYR A 153 -25.18 15.11 -7.84
C TYR A 153 -25.87 15.64 -6.59
N ASN A 154 -26.56 14.77 -5.88
CA ASN A 154 -27.15 15.12 -4.60
C ASN A 154 -26.25 14.61 -3.47
N GLU A 155 -25.46 15.52 -2.88
CA GLU A 155 -24.50 15.25 -1.81
C GLU A 155 -25.13 14.53 -0.59
N GLU A 156 -26.41 14.82 -0.30
CA GLU A 156 -27.11 14.27 0.88
C GLU A 156 -27.55 12.81 0.68
N ASN A 157 -27.73 12.38 -0.57
CA ASN A 157 -28.32 11.09 -0.90
C ASN A 157 -27.30 10.04 -1.42
N VAL A 158 -26.07 10.43 -1.77
CA VAL A 158 -25.09 9.49 -2.28
C VAL A 158 -24.14 9.08 -1.16
N LYS A 159 -24.20 7.80 -0.82
CA LYS A 159 -23.19 7.16 0.04
C LYS A 159 -22.00 6.76 -0.83
N GLU A 160 -20.83 7.30 -0.54
CA GLU A 160 -19.58 6.95 -1.22
C GLU A 160 -19.29 5.43 -1.13
N GLY A 161 -18.76 4.86 -2.21
CA GLY A 161 -18.41 3.45 -2.30
C GLY A 161 -17.21 3.08 -1.44
N ASN A 162 -17.00 1.78 -1.22
CA ASN A 162 -15.85 1.27 -0.50
C ASN A 162 -14.63 1.12 -1.43
N ILE A 163 -13.46 1.03 -0.82
CA ILE A 163 -12.19 0.76 -1.48
C ILE A 163 -11.82 -0.70 -1.20
N LEU A 164 -11.72 -1.53 -2.25
CA LEU A 164 -11.32 -2.92 -2.17
C LEU A 164 -9.86 -3.05 -2.58
N MET A 165 -9.01 -3.42 -1.62
CA MET A 165 -7.58 -3.61 -1.82
C MET A 165 -7.19 -5.06 -1.59
N LEU A 166 -6.40 -5.61 -2.50
CA LEU A 166 -5.91 -6.98 -2.38
C LEU A 166 -4.75 -7.06 -1.40
N THR A 167 -4.73 -8.07 -0.56
CA THR A 167 -3.64 -8.37 0.37
C THR A 167 -3.47 -9.86 0.54
N ALA A 168 -2.23 -10.31 0.75
CA ALA A 168 -1.96 -11.67 1.16
C ALA A 168 -2.32 -11.85 2.64
N VAL A 169 -2.98 -12.96 2.95
CA VAL A 169 -3.31 -13.34 4.32
C VAL A 169 -2.66 -14.69 4.67
N PRO A 170 -2.40 -14.96 5.95
CA PRO A 170 -1.83 -16.23 6.38
C PRO A 170 -2.66 -17.43 5.92
N GLN A 171 -1.97 -18.47 5.44
CA GLN A 171 -2.54 -19.80 5.11
C GLN A 171 -3.62 -19.83 4.01
N GLU A 172 -3.97 -18.70 3.41
CA GLU A 172 -5.01 -18.60 2.39
C GLU A 172 -4.55 -17.81 1.15
N CYS A 173 -5.34 -17.89 0.07
CA CYS A 173 -5.15 -17.04 -1.10
C CYS A 173 -5.45 -15.57 -0.76
N ASP A 174 -4.95 -14.66 -1.59
CA ASP A 174 -5.17 -13.24 -1.43
C ASP A 174 -6.66 -12.89 -1.23
N LYS A 175 -6.91 -11.99 -0.31
CA LYS A 175 -8.23 -11.48 0.06
C LYS A 175 -8.38 -10.02 -0.38
N ALA A 176 -9.60 -9.62 -0.66
CA ALA A 176 -9.93 -8.23 -0.86
C ALA A 176 -10.36 -7.60 0.48
N VAL A 177 -9.58 -6.66 0.97
CA VAL A 177 -9.88 -5.87 2.18
C VAL A 177 -10.85 -4.76 1.79
N ALA A 178 -12.00 -4.68 2.46
CA ALA A 178 -12.98 -3.62 2.26
C ALA A 178 -12.76 -2.48 3.25
N LEU A 179 -12.34 -1.33 2.71
CA LEU A 179 -12.12 -0.10 3.46
C LEU A 179 -13.20 0.92 3.12
N THR A 180 -13.68 1.66 4.11
CA THR A 180 -14.56 2.79 3.89
C THR A 180 -13.76 4.07 3.68
N VAL A 181 -14.37 5.08 3.06
CA VAL A 181 -13.76 6.42 2.96
C VAL A 181 -13.48 6.99 4.36
N SER A 182 -14.34 6.71 5.33
CA SER A 182 -14.13 7.13 6.73
C SER A 182 -12.87 6.50 7.33
N ASN A 183 -12.62 5.19 7.12
CA ASN A 183 -11.38 4.55 7.57
C ASN A 183 -10.14 5.28 7.03
N ILE A 184 -10.15 5.62 5.75
CA ILE A 184 -9.05 6.30 5.06
C ILE A 184 -8.84 7.72 5.62
N LEU A 185 -9.91 8.51 5.72
CA LEU A 185 -9.82 9.89 6.19
C LEU A 185 -9.42 9.98 7.67
N ASN A 186 -9.89 9.07 8.52
CA ASN A 186 -9.46 8.99 9.92
C ASN A 186 -7.96 8.68 10.03
N THR A 187 -7.44 7.78 9.18
CA THR A 187 -6.00 7.52 9.12
C THR A 187 -5.22 8.77 8.65
N VAL A 188 -5.70 9.47 7.62
CA VAL A 188 -5.07 10.71 7.12
C VAL A 188 -5.05 11.78 8.21
N SER A 189 -6.15 11.96 8.94
CA SER A 189 -6.21 12.91 10.07
C SER A 189 -5.20 12.57 11.15
N ALA A 190 -5.05 11.29 11.49
CA ALA A 190 -4.07 10.84 12.47
C ALA A 190 -2.60 11.02 11.99
N VAL A 191 -2.34 10.82 10.71
CA VAL A 191 -1.03 11.14 10.11
C VAL A 191 -0.71 12.61 10.25
N ASN A 192 -1.69 13.50 10.04
CA ASN A 192 -1.53 14.95 10.17
C ASN A 192 -1.16 15.41 11.59
N GLU A 193 -1.49 14.63 12.63
CA GLU A 193 -1.06 14.92 14.00
C GLU A 193 0.45 14.72 14.22
N CYS A 194 1.10 13.95 13.38
CA CYS A 194 2.48 13.52 13.55
C CYS A 194 3.40 14.00 12.43
N CYS A 195 2.90 14.09 11.23
CA CYS A 195 3.67 14.42 10.04
C CYS A 195 2.96 15.54 9.27
N MET A 196 3.67 16.63 9.00
CA MET A 196 3.09 17.76 8.28
C MET A 196 3.28 17.59 6.77
N CYS A 197 2.21 17.86 6.04
CA CYS A 197 2.20 18.10 4.61
C CYS A 197 1.48 19.42 4.37
N ALA A 198 2.20 20.38 3.85
CA ALA A 198 1.65 21.71 3.59
C ALA A 198 1.18 21.83 2.15
N PRO A 199 0.30 22.81 1.85
CA PRO A 199 -0.09 23.06 0.46
C PRO A 199 1.08 23.26 -0.50
N GLU A 200 2.19 23.82 -0.08
CA GLU A 200 3.38 24.09 -0.90
C GLU A 200 4.21 22.85 -1.18
N ASP A 201 3.90 21.72 -0.55
CA ASP A 201 4.67 20.50 -0.72
C ASP A 201 4.35 19.79 -2.04
N LYS A 202 5.38 19.11 -2.57
CA LYS A 202 5.28 18.19 -3.70
C LYS A 202 5.62 16.79 -3.22
N VAL A 203 4.70 15.84 -3.40
CA VAL A 203 4.86 14.46 -2.97
C VAL A 203 5.07 13.56 -4.19
N LEU A 204 6.19 12.83 -4.23
CA LEU A 204 6.48 11.91 -5.33
C LEU A 204 5.79 10.55 -5.11
N ALA A 205 4.84 10.23 -5.98
CA ALA A 205 4.10 8.98 -5.96
C ALA A 205 4.81 7.89 -6.77
N GLN A 206 5.78 7.22 -6.15
CA GLN A 206 6.51 6.08 -6.72
C GLN A 206 6.02 4.73 -6.21
N ILE A 207 5.39 4.71 -5.03
CA ILE A 207 4.75 3.50 -4.51
C ILE A 207 3.45 3.27 -5.26
N ALA A 208 3.18 2.01 -5.61
CA ALA A 208 1.98 1.64 -6.34
C ALA A 208 0.71 2.08 -5.58
N LEU A 209 -0.20 2.79 -6.28
CA LEU A 209 -1.40 3.36 -5.67
C LEU A 209 -2.48 2.31 -5.32
N HIS A 210 -2.34 1.08 -5.79
CA HIS A 210 -3.19 -0.05 -5.37
C HIS A 210 -2.75 -0.69 -4.05
N HIS A 211 -1.60 -0.27 -3.49
CA HIS A 211 -1.16 -0.63 -2.14
C HIS A 211 -1.52 0.46 -1.14
N ILE A 212 -1.97 0.06 0.04
CA ILE A 212 -2.44 0.99 1.07
C ILE A 212 -1.40 2.06 1.44
N PHE A 213 -0.11 1.72 1.49
CA PHE A 213 0.96 2.68 1.80
C PHE A 213 1.06 3.76 0.71
N GLY A 214 1.09 3.38 -0.56
CA GLY A 214 1.07 4.32 -1.69
C GLY A 214 -0.22 5.12 -1.75
N TYR A 215 -1.36 4.46 -1.54
CA TYR A 215 -2.68 5.08 -1.53
C TYR A 215 -2.79 6.20 -0.50
N ILE A 216 -2.38 5.93 0.73
CA ILE A 216 -2.43 6.93 1.81
C ILE A 216 -1.37 8.00 1.60
N TYR A 217 -0.07 7.65 1.60
CA TYR A 217 1.01 8.62 1.72
C TYR A 217 1.40 9.29 0.41
N SER A 218 1.10 8.68 -0.73
CA SER A 218 1.43 9.25 -2.03
C SER A 218 0.23 9.87 -2.76
N LEU A 219 -1.01 9.62 -2.31
CA LEU A 219 -2.21 10.13 -3.01
C LEU A 219 -3.18 10.86 -2.06
N ILE A 220 -3.81 10.15 -1.10
CA ILE A 220 -4.93 10.76 -0.35
C ILE A 220 -4.44 11.81 0.64
N TRP A 221 -3.38 11.51 1.39
CA TRP A 221 -2.82 12.46 2.36
C TRP A 221 -2.33 13.77 1.74
N PRO A 222 -1.56 13.80 0.63
CA PRO A 222 -1.21 15.07 -0.01
C PRO A 222 -2.44 15.81 -0.58
N ILE A 223 -3.37 15.11 -1.24
CA ILE A 223 -4.58 15.76 -1.76
C ILE A 223 -5.41 16.36 -0.61
N HIS A 224 -5.59 15.61 0.50
CA HIS A 224 -6.31 16.11 1.68
C HIS A 224 -5.73 17.43 2.21
N ASN A 225 -4.41 17.57 2.13
CA ASN A 225 -3.69 18.76 2.63
C ASN A 225 -3.51 19.85 1.57
N GLY A 226 -4.05 19.71 0.38
CA GLY A 226 -3.89 20.69 -0.70
C GLY A 226 -2.49 20.71 -1.33
N ALA A 227 -1.67 19.67 -1.12
CA ALA A 227 -0.34 19.50 -1.69
C ALA A 227 -0.38 18.91 -3.11
N CYS A 228 0.70 19.03 -3.85
CA CYS A 228 0.80 18.49 -5.21
C CYS A 228 1.29 17.05 -5.20
N VAL A 229 0.60 16.16 -5.93
CA VAL A 229 1.02 14.78 -6.20
C VAL A 229 1.74 14.71 -7.54
N CYS A 230 3.01 14.31 -7.53
CA CYS A 230 3.80 14.05 -8.72
C CYS A 230 3.78 12.55 -9.03
N ILE A 231 3.13 12.12 -10.09
CA ILE A 231 3.00 10.69 -10.44
C ILE A 231 4.28 10.23 -11.12
N GLY A 232 5.02 9.35 -10.45
CA GLY A 232 6.25 8.79 -10.97
C GLY A 232 5.99 7.69 -12.02
N ARG A 233 7.00 7.45 -12.85
CA ARG A 233 6.98 6.47 -13.96
C ARG A 233 7.36 5.05 -13.51
N GLY A 234 7.43 4.83 -12.19
CA GLY A 234 7.77 3.56 -11.57
C GLY A 234 9.24 3.44 -11.16
N LEU A 235 9.55 2.38 -10.43
CA LEU A 235 10.84 2.21 -9.74
C LEU A 235 12.08 2.31 -10.64
N ARG A 236 11.96 1.96 -11.93
CA ARG A 236 13.06 2.04 -12.90
C ARG A 236 13.47 3.47 -13.23
N HIS A 237 12.63 4.45 -12.93
CA HIS A 237 12.84 5.86 -13.25
C HIS A 237 12.88 6.74 -12.00
N ILE A 238 12.98 6.14 -10.81
CA ILE A 238 12.87 6.85 -9.54
C ILE A 238 13.92 7.98 -9.38
N ASP A 239 15.13 7.76 -9.86
CA ASP A 239 16.21 8.74 -9.86
C ASP A 239 15.89 9.93 -10.77
N ALA A 240 15.50 9.66 -12.01
CA ALA A 240 15.11 10.68 -12.97
C ALA A 240 13.84 11.43 -12.51
N ASP A 241 12.86 10.73 -11.93
CA ASP A 241 11.63 11.33 -11.41
C ASP A 241 11.91 12.20 -10.20
N THR A 242 12.81 11.78 -9.29
CA THR A 242 13.23 12.58 -8.14
C THR A 242 13.92 13.88 -8.59
N TYR A 243 14.72 13.83 -9.64
CA TYR A 243 15.33 15.02 -10.24
C TYR A 243 14.30 15.91 -10.94
N TYR A 244 13.45 15.32 -11.78
CA TYR A 244 12.49 16.06 -12.63
C TYR A 244 11.40 16.76 -11.81
N TYR A 245 10.75 16.04 -10.88
CA TYR A 245 9.67 16.58 -10.07
C TYR A 245 10.16 17.41 -8.88
N ASN A 246 11.41 17.21 -8.47
CA ASN A 246 12.03 17.90 -7.36
C ASN A 246 11.15 17.93 -6.08
N PRO A 247 10.70 16.74 -5.58
CA PRO A 247 9.74 16.66 -4.50
C PRO A 247 10.30 17.17 -3.17
N THR A 248 9.39 17.65 -2.31
CA THR A 248 9.70 18.01 -0.92
C THR A 248 9.43 16.86 0.04
N ILE A 249 8.55 15.93 -0.34
CA ILE A 249 8.20 14.74 0.43
C ILE A 249 8.33 13.49 -0.46
N LEU A 250 9.00 12.46 0.09
CA LEU A 250 9.23 11.20 -0.60
C LEU A 250 8.77 10.02 0.27
N PRO A 251 7.58 9.46 0.03
CA PRO A 251 7.22 8.14 0.52
C PRO A 251 8.00 7.05 -0.23
N GLY A 252 8.57 6.09 0.50
CA GLY A 252 9.36 5.03 -0.11
C GLY A 252 9.54 3.81 0.79
N THR A 253 9.92 2.68 0.20
CA THR A 253 10.41 1.52 0.96
C THR A 253 11.86 1.74 1.37
N PRO A 254 12.37 1.02 2.41
CA PRO A 254 13.78 1.14 2.80
C PRO A 254 14.73 0.95 1.63
N SER A 255 14.52 -0.05 0.78
CA SER A 255 15.35 -0.35 -0.39
C SER A 255 15.36 0.76 -1.43
N MET A 256 14.22 1.42 -1.66
CA MET A 256 14.14 2.59 -2.55
C MET A 256 14.98 3.76 -2.04
N ILE A 257 14.87 4.05 -0.75
CA ILE A 257 15.61 5.15 -0.11
C ILE A 257 17.12 4.84 -0.07
N GLU A 258 17.50 3.61 0.26
CA GLU A 258 18.90 3.17 0.20
C GLU A 258 19.49 3.27 -1.22
N TYR A 259 18.72 2.88 -2.24
CA TYR A 259 19.12 3.03 -3.64
C TYR A 259 19.37 4.49 -4.01
N LEU A 260 18.38 5.37 -3.78
CA LEU A 260 18.52 6.82 -4.09
C LEU A 260 19.68 7.47 -3.33
N LYS A 261 19.87 7.09 -2.06
CA LYS A 261 21.01 7.57 -1.28
C LYS A 261 22.34 7.12 -1.88
N ARG A 262 22.45 5.84 -2.25
CA ARG A 262 23.66 5.25 -2.84
C ARG A 262 24.09 5.94 -4.13
N ILE A 263 23.13 6.25 -5.00
CA ILE A 263 23.39 6.95 -6.27
C ILE A 263 23.38 8.48 -6.15
N LYS A 264 23.23 9.02 -4.92
CA LYS A 264 23.16 10.46 -4.62
C LYS A 264 22.01 11.21 -5.33
N ALA A 265 20.89 10.54 -5.56
CA ALA A 265 19.72 11.07 -6.25
C ALA A 265 18.65 11.66 -5.31
N LEU A 266 18.89 11.72 -4.00
CA LEU A 266 18.04 12.49 -3.08
C LEU A 266 18.25 13.99 -3.34
N ASN A 267 17.23 14.69 -3.82
CA ASN A 267 17.30 16.10 -4.18
C ASN A 267 17.53 17.02 -2.94
N GLU A 268 17.95 18.26 -3.17
CA GLU A 268 18.27 19.22 -2.10
C GLU A 268 16.99 19.83 -1.46
N ASN A 269 15.86 19.87 -2.18
CA ASN A 269 14.61 20.41 -1.68
C ASN A 269 13.81 19.42 -0.83
N LEU A 270 14.28 18.16 -0.76
CA LEU A 270 13.63 17.13 0.03
C LEU A 270 13.67 17.49 1.52
N LYS A 271 12.51 17.57 2.15
CA LYS A 271 12.33 17.92 3.57
C LYS A 271 11.92 16.71 4.40
N THR A 272 11.16 15.81 3.80
CA THR A 272 10.54 14.69 4.53
C THR A 272 10.66 13.38 3.74
N ILE A 273 11.09 12.33 4.42
CA ILE A 273 11.05 10.96 3.92
C ILE A 273 10.09 10.15 4.81
N ILE A 274 9.15 9.44 4.19
CA ILE A 274 8.25 8.53 4.89
C ILE A 274 8.58 7.11 4.44
N ILE A 275 9.07 6.29 5.36
CA ILE A 275 9.49 4.91 5.09
C ILE A 275 8.39 3.97 5.57
N GLY A 276 7.96 3.06 4.70
CA GLY A 276 6.94 2.07 5.05
C GLY A 276 7.00 0.85 4.16
N GLY A 277 6.06 -0.07 4.36
CA GLY A 277 5.96 -1.29 3.55
C GLY A 277 6.95 -2.39 3.92
N ALA A 278 8.03 -2.09 4.66
CA ALA A 278 9.03 -3.05 5.13
C ALA A 278 9.69 -2.58 6.43
N SER A 279 10.43 -3.48 7.11
CA SER A 279 11.24 -3.10 8.27
C SER A 279 12.37 -2.17 7.84
N CYS A 280 12.50 -1.02 8.52
CA CYS A 280 13.53 -0.05 8.22
C CYS A 280 14.78 -0.34 9.04
N PRO A 281 15.94 -0.62 8.41
CA PRO A 281 17.19 -0.83 9.13
C PRO A 281 17.63 0.45 9.84
N PHE A 282 18.08 0.33 11.09
CA PHE A 282 18.58 1.47 11.88
C PHE A 282 19.70 2.25 11.15
N ARG A 283 20.61 1.53 10.47
CA ARG A 283 21.68 2.12 9.65
C ARG A 283 21.16 3.08 8.57
N LEU A 284 19.96 2.85 8.05
CA LEU A 284 19.38 3.77 7.05
C LEU A 284 18.99 5.10 7.69
N PHE A 285 18.38 5.07 8.88
CA PHE A 285 18.08 6.29 9.64
C PHE A 285 19.36 7.08 9.95
N GLU A 286 20.40 6.41 10.47
CA GLU A 286 21.69 7.06 10.76
C GLU A 286 22.28 7.71 9.52
N ALA A 287 22.21 7.02 8.41
CA ALA A 287 22.73 7.48 7.14
C ALA A 287 21.96 8.68 6.53
N LEU A 288 20.78 9.00 7.04
CA LEU A 288 19.97 10.16 6.63
C LEU A 288 20.06 11.33 7.62
N LYS A 289 20.62 11.12 8.82
CA LYS A 289 20.76 12.17 9.86
C LYS A 289 21.62 13.36 9.46
N ASP A 290 22.61 13.14 8.62
CA ASP A 290 23.55 14.18 8.18
C ASP A 290 22.91 15.24 7.26
N ARG A 291 21.65 15.00 6.88
CA ARG A 291 20.82 15.95 6.13
C ARG A 291 19.74 16.49 7.07
N ASP A 292 19.38 17.74 6.93
CA ASP A 292 18.25 18.34 7.68
C ASP A 292 16.89 17.80 7.15
N LEU A 293 16.72 16.47 7.28
CA LEU A 293 15.58 15.72 6.81
C LEU A 293 14.74 15.18 7.98
N LYS A 294 13.44 15.38 7.91
CA LYS A 294 12.50 14.64 8.76
C LYS A 294 12.30 13.25 8.19
N VAL A 295 12.68 12.22 8.94
CA VAL A 295 12.52 10.83 8.52
C VAL A 295 11.56 10.14 9.46
N TYR A 296 10.52 9.57 8.88
CA TYR A 296 9.48 8.83 9.59
C TYR A 296 9.44 7.40 9.10
N ASN A 297 9.31 6.45 10.02
CA ASN A 297 8.98 5.07 9.65
C ASN A 297 7.58 4.71 10.15
N VAL A 298 6.72 4.23 9.25
CA VAL A 298 5.33 3.91 9.57
C VAL A 298 5.14 2.41 9.70
N PHE A 299 4.32 2.02 10.68
CA PHE A 299 3.89 0.65 10.93
C PHE A 299 2.40 0.52 10.72
N GLY A 300 1.99 -0.44 9.92
CA GLY A 300 0.59 -0.72 9.63
C GLY A 300 0.40 -1.81 8.59
N MET A 301 -0.85 -2.06 8.26
CA MET A 301 -1.27 -3.03 7.26
C MET A 301 -2.59 -2.61 6.63
N THR A 302 -2.99 -3.25 5.53
CA THR A 302 -4.19 -2.89 4.77
C THR A 302 -5.45 -2.98 5.63
N GLU A 303 -5.51 -3.97 6.51
CA GLU A 303 -6.63 -4.28 7.39
C GLU A 303 -6.90 -3.20 8.46
N VAL A 304 -5.94 -2.31 8.67
CA VAL A 304 -6.06 -1.14 9.57
C VAL A 304 -5.79 0.16 8.83
N SER A 305 -6.19 0.22 7.56
CA SER A 305 -6.13 1.41 6.70
C SER A 305 -4.74 2.01 6.55
N GLY A 306 -3.70 1.16 6.65
CA GLY A 306 -2.32 1.50 6.30
C GLY A 306 -1.45 2.01 7.43
N CYS A 307 -1.99 2.42 8.59
CA CYS A 307 -1.13 2.87 9.66
C CYS A 307 -1.71 2.70 11.05
N ILE A 308 -0.89 2.10 11.94
CA ILE A 308 -1.16 1.98 13.38
C ILE A 308 -0.36 3.02 14.15
N GLY A 309 0.85 3.32 13.68
CA GLY A 309 1.75 4.22 14.36
C GLY A 309 2.95 4.64 13.52
N ILE A 310 3.66 5.64 14.03
CA ILE A 310 4.79 6.28 13.38
C ILE A 310 6.00 6.33 14.31
N ASN A 311 7.17 5.94 13.80
CA ASN A 311 8.44 6.16 14.47
C ASN A 311 9.01 7.50 13.97
N ASP A 312 8.98 8.48 14.84
CA ASP A 312 9.44 9.86 14.65
C ASP A 312 10.77 10.17 15.36
N THR A 313 11.26 9.22 16.17
CA THR A 313 12.45 9.36 17.02
C THR A 313 13.62 8.50 16.58
N MET A 314 13.43 7.64 15.57
CA MET A 314 14.42 6.70 15.04
C MET A 314 14.95 5.68 16.06
N ASP A 315 14.22 5.48 17.17
CA ASP A 315 14.59 4.56 18.25
C ASP A 315 13.97 3.16 18.10
N GLY A 316 13.30 2.90 16.97
CA GLY A 316 12.60 1.65 16.71
C GLY A 316 11.25 1.51 17.42
N THR A 317 10.78 2.57 18.10
CA THR A 317 9.46 2.58 18.75
C THR A 317 8.47 3.43 17.98
N TYR A 318 7.19 3.06 18.02
CA TYR A 318 6.14 3.75 17.27
C TYR A 318 5.21 4.51 18.22
N LYS A 319 5.00 5.80 17.96
CA LYS A 319 3.90 6.56 18.53
C LYS A 319 2.61 6.06 17.89
N ILE A 320 1.68 5.57 18.73
CA ILE A 320 0.39 5.04 18.29
C ILE A 320 -0.49 6.22 17.84
N PHE A 321 -1.19 6.07 16.72
CA PHE A 321 -2.12 7.08 16.21
C PHE A 321 -3.42 7.13 17.02
N ALA A 322 -4.02 8.30 17.11
CA ALA A 322 -5.28 8.49 17.83
C ALA A 322 -6.44 7.69 17.23
N SER A 323 -6.44 7.45 15.92
CA SER A 323 -7.41 6.60 15.22
C SER A 323 -7.29 5.11 15.54
N SER A 324 -6.17 4.69 16.18
CA SER A 324 -5.83 3.30 16.45
C SER A 324 -5.74 3.07 17.95
N LYS A 325 -6.63 2.25 18.48
CA LYS A 325 -6.53 1.77 19.87
C LYS A 325 -5.76 0.45 19.85
N VAL A 326 -4.51 0.49 20.29
CA VAL A 326 -3.61 -0.69 20.30
C VAL A 326 -3.58 -1.27 21.71
N ALA A 327 -3.75 -2.60 21.78
CA ALA A 327 -3.54 -3.38 22.99
C ALA A 327 -2.60 -4.56 22.71
N ILE A 328 -2.09 -5.17 23.78
CA ILE A 328 -1.23 -6.35 23.71
C ILE A 328 -1.93 -7.49 24.44
N GLU A 329 -2.18 -8.58 23.74
CA GLU A 329 -2.77 -9.79 24.32
C GLU A 329 -1.77 -10.53 25.25
N PRO A 330 -2.22 -11.45 26.11
CA PRO A 330 -1.33 -12.16 27.04
C PRO A 330 -0.19 -12.95 26.39
N ASP A 331 -0.37 -13.39 25.12
CA ASP A 331 0.64 -14.07 24.31
C ASP A 331 1.58 -13.09 23.58
N GLY A 332 1.37 -11.78 23.75
CA GLY A 332 2.14 -10.72 23.14
C GLY A 332 1.63 -10.28 21.79
N GLU A 333 0.49 -10.80 21.28
CA GLU A 333 -0.08 -10.36 20.02
C GLU A 333 -0.53 -8.90 20.09
N ILE A 334 -0.17 -8.13 19.06
CA ILE A 334 -0.67 -6.76 18.86
C ILE A 334 -2.08 -6.85 18.32
N VAL A 335 -3.03 -6.26 19.02
CA VAL A 335 -4.42 -6.15 18.58
C VAL A 335 -4.83 -4.69 18.43
N VAL A 336 -5.70 -4.41 17.46
CA VAL A 336 -6.06 -3.04 17.06
C VAL A 336 -7.57 -2.90 16.98
N SER A 337 -8.10 -1.83 17.58
CA SER A 337 -9.50 -1.42 17.41
C SER A 337 -9.58 0.07 17.07
N GLY A 338 -10.76 0.53 16.68
CA GLY A 338 -11.02 1.92 16.32
C GLY A 338 -11.35 2.12 14.85
N ASP A 339 -11.41 3.40 14.46
CA ASP A 339 -11.92 3.82 13.16
C ASP A 339 -11.00 3.47 11.97
N CYS A 340 -9.78 3.02 12.24
CA CYS A 340 -8.85 2.53 11.23
C CYS A 340 -9.12 1.09 10.79
N VAL A 341 -9.88 0.30 11.57
CA VAL A 341 -10.12 -1.12 11.29
C VAL A 341 -11.04 -1.28 10.08
N MET A 342 -10.65 -2.17 9.16
CA MET A 342 -11.42 -2.49 7.96
C MET A 342 -12.85 -2.93 8.27
N LYS A 343 -13.72 -2.81 7.29
CA LYS A 343 -15.07 -3.37 7.35
C LYS A 343 -15.05 -4.92 7.40
N GLY A 344 -14.05 -5.52 6.77
CA GLY A 344 -13.82 -6.96 6.70
C GLY A 344 -13.19 -7.39 5.38
N TYR A 345 -13.00 -8.68 5.22
CA TYR A 345 -12.63 -9.26 3.92
C TYR A 345 -13.87 -9.45 3.06
N ASP A 346 -13.83 -8.91 1.86
CA ASP A 346 -14.95 -8.96 0.93
C ASP A 346 -15.36 -10.41 0.61
N LYS A 347 -16.66 -10.68 0.70
CA LYS A 347 -17.26 -12.00 0.47
C LYS A 347 -16.68 -13.14 1.33
N ASP A 348 -15.99 -12.80 2.45
CA ASP A 348 -15.44 -13.81 3.35
C ASP A 348 -15.66 -13.45 4.83
N GLU A 349 -16.93 -13.54 5.24
CA GLU A 349 -17.33 -13.26 6.61
C GLU A 349 -16.71 -14.25 7.61
N SER A 350 -16.50 -15.51 7.18
CA SER A 350 -15.93 -16.54 8.04
C SER A 350 -14.49 -16.23 8.42
N TYR A 351 -13.67 -15.78 7.49
CA TYR A 351 -12.30 -15.35 7.77
C TYR A 351 -12.29 -14.01 8.50
N THR A 352 -13.16 -13.08 8.15
CA THR A 352 -13.31 -11.82 8.88
C THR A 352 -13.55 -12.07 10.38
N LYS A 353 -14.48 -12.95 10.75
CA LYS A 353 -14.76 -13.32 12.15
C LYS A 353 -13.59 -14.02 12.86
N ARG A 354 -12.67 -14.66 12.13
CA ARG A 354 -11.46 -15.24 12.73
C ARG A 354 -10.45 -14.17 13.18
N VAL A 355 -10.34 -13.07 12.43
CA VAL A 355 -9.35 -12.02 12.66
C VAL A 355 -9.91 -10.75 13.30
N ILE A 356 -11.23 -10.54 13.23
CA ILE A 356 -11.91 -9.46 13.94
C ILE A 356 -12.86 -10.08 14.96
N LYS A 357 -12.56 -9.90 16.25
CA LYS A 357 -13.36 -10.39 17.37
C LYS A 357 -13.82 -9.18 18.18
N ASP A 358 -15.11 -9.00 18.33
CA ASP A 358 -15.71 -7.90 19.08
C ASP A 358 -15.20 -6.51 18.65
N GLY A 359 -14.98 -6.32 17.33
CA GLY A 359 -14.46 -5.08 16.76
C GLY A 359 -12.95 -4.88 16.92
N VAL A 360 -12.23 -5.88 17.42
CA VAL A 360 -10.77 -5.89 17.61
C VAL A 360 -10.11 -6.75 16.56
N TYR A 361 -9.22 -6.16 15.78
CA TYR A 361 -8.46 -6.86 14.75
C TYR A 361 -7.19 -7.48 15.34
N HIS A 362 -6.99 -8.77 15.12
CA HIS A 362 -5.84 -9.56 15.51
C HIS A 362 -4.79 -9.54 14.39
N THR A 363 -3.63 -8.89 14.65
CA THR A 363 -2.61 -8.64 13.61
C THR A 363 -1.73 -9.84 13.29
N GLY A 364 -1.56 -10.77 14.24
CA GLY A 364 -0.57 -11.82 14.20
C GLY A 364 0.87 -11.33 14.42
N ASP A 365 1.10 -10.04 14.57
CA ASP A 365 2.40 -9.46 14.93
C ASP A 365 2.56 -9.45 16.47
N ILE A 366 3.76 -9.69 16.96
CA ILE A 366 4.07 -9.71 18.41
C ILE A 366 4.79 -8.42 18.80
N GLY A 367 4.36 -7.81 19.90
CA GLY A 367 4.91 -6.56 20.37
C GLY A 367 4.69 -6.30 21.85
N ARG A 368 5.08 -5.12 22.29
CA ARG A 368 4.81 -4.61 23.64
C ARG A 368 4.66 -3.10 23.61
N ILE A 369 3.98 -2.54 24.58
CA ILE A 369 3.97 -1.09 24.83
C ILE A 369 5.02 -0.81 25.91
N ASN A 370 5.91 0.15 25.64
CA ASN A 370 6.95 0.56 26.59
C ASN A 370 6.42 1.58 27.61
N ASP A 371 7.26 1.94 28.60
CA ASP A 371 6.90 2.87 29.68
C ASP A 371 6.52 4.28 29.20
N LYS A 372 6.86 4.63 27.96
CA LYS A 372 6.50 5.90 27.32
C LYS A 372 5.19 5.78 26.51
N GLY A 373 4.47 4.66 26.58
CA GLY A 373 3.25 4.42 25.81
C GLY A 373 3.50 4.20 24.30
N ARG A 374 4.73 3.88 23.90
CA ARG A 374 5.07 3.64 22.48
C ARG A 374 5.09 2.15 22.19
N LEU A 375 4.62 1.77 21.02
CA LEU A 375 4.63 0.39 20.55
C LEU A 375 6.04 -0.03 20.13
N VAL A 376 6.48 -1.18 20.59
CA VAL A 376 7.72 -1.87 20.19
C VAL A 376 7.32 -3.14 19.45
N LEU A 377 7.68 -3.24 18.17
CA LEU A 377 7.47 -4.44 17.38
C LEU A 377 8.60 -5.44 17.68
N LEU A 378 8.27 -6.62 18.17
CA LEU A 378 9.23 -7.67 18.55
C LEU A 378 9.39 -8.72 17.44
N LYS A 379 8.27 -9.16 16.84
CA LYS A 379 8.27 -10.19 15.81
C LYS A 379 7.13 -9.95 14.83
N ARG A 380 7.41 -10.07 13.54
CA ARG A 380 6.39 -10.08 12.47
C ARG A 380 5.71 -11.43 12.38
N ASN A 381 4.48 -11.42 11.89
CA ASN A 381 3.79 -12.67 11.58
C ASN A 381 4.64 -13.52 10.64
N PRO A 382 5.11 -14.73 11.06
CA PRO A 382 6.02 -15.54 10.26
C PRO A 382 5.37 -16.08 8.98
N GLU A 383 4.04 -16.09 8.93
CA GLU A 383 3.27 -16.56 7.76
C GLU A 383 3.28 -15.58 6.58
N ILE A 384 3.69 -14.33 6.82
CA ILE A 384 3.74 -13.29 5.80
C ILE A 384 5.20 -12.94 5.48
N ILE A 385 5.57 -13.08 4.21
CA ILE A 385 6.82 -12.55 3.66
C ILE A 385 6.53 -11.16 3.11
N LEU A 386 7.29 -10.18 3.57
CA LEU A 386 7.19 -8.79 3.12
C LEU A 386 8.34 -8.51 2.15
N LEU A 387 8.02 -8.26 0.89
CA LEU A 387 9.00 -7.98 -0.16
C LEU A 387 9.59 -6.58 -0.01
N PRO A 388 10.80 -6.33 -0.55
CA PRO A 388 11.42 -4.98 -0.56
C PRO A 388 10.57 -3.91 -1.26
N THR A 389 9.71 -4.34 -2.16
CA THR A 389 8.75 -3.49 -2.90
C THR A 389 7.51 -3.12 -2.09
N GLY A 390 7.32 -3.74 -0.90
CA GLY A 390 6.20 -3.53 0.01
C GLY A 390 5.04 -4.51 -0.16
N GLU A 391 5.09 -5.38 -1.19
CA GLU A 391 4.10 -6.43 -1.37
C GLU A 391 4.24 -7.52 -0.30
N LYS A 392 3.09 -8.11 0.06
CA LYS A 392 3.01 -9.24 0.98
C LYS A 392 2.78 -10.54 0.22
N ILE A 393 3.41 -11.61 0.68
CA ILE A 393 3.23 -12.97 0.18
C ILE A 393 2.89 -13.89 1.36
N SER A 394 1.86 -14.72 1.22
CA SER A 394 1.62 -15.79 2.18
C SER A 394 2.67 -16.89 2.00
N ARG A 395 3.51 -17.08 3.03
CA ARG A 395 4.55 -18.11 3.04
C ARG A 395 3.95 -19.50 2.87
N THR A 396 2.93 -19.82 3.66
CA THR A 396 2.28 -21.14 3.64
C THR A 396 1.64 -21.45 2.29
N VAL A 397 0.97 -20.49 1.65
CA VAL A 397 0.38 -20.69 0.31
C VAL A 397 1.49 -20.93 -0.72
N THR A 398 2.56 -20.15 -0.68
CA THR A 398 3.68 -20.29 -1.61
C THR A 398 4.39 -21.63 -1.44
N ILE A 399 4.67 -22.04 -0.19
CA ILE A 399 5.24 -23.37 0.11
C ILE A 399 4.33 -24.46 -0.44
N ARG A 400 3.02 -24.43 -0.17
CA ARG A 400 2.06 -25.42 -0.67
C ARG A 400 2.09 -25.52 -2.20
N GLN A 401 2.16 -24.39 -2.90
CA GLN A 401 2.20 -24.36 -4.36
C GLN A 401 3.52 -24.93 -4.91
N ILE A 402 4.65 -24.64 -4.27
CA ILE A 402 5.95 -25.18 -4.69
C ILE A 402 6.05 -26.67 -4.34
N SER A 403 5.58 -27.09 -3.16
CA SER A 403 5.56 -28.51 -2.78
C SER A 403 4.64 -29.36 -3.67
N ALA A 404 3.68 -28.75 -4.35
CA ALA A 404 2.83 -29.44 -5.33
C ALA A 404 3.49 -29.62 -6.71
N LEU A 405 4.71 -29.08 -6.92
CA LEU A 405 5.46 -29.30 -8.16
C LEU A 405 6.00 -30.72 -8.22
N ASP A 406 6.04 -31.27 -9.42
CA ASP A 406 6.47 -32.66 -9.64
C ASP A 406 7.90 -32.91 -9.18
N GLY A 407 8.06 -33.95 -8.32
CA GLY A 407 9.35 -34.35 -7.77
C GLY A 407 9.82 -33.58 -6.51
N VAL A 408 9.01 -32.69 -5.95
CA VAL A 408 9.33 -31.96 -4.70
C VAL A 408 8.85 -32.77 -3.50
N ALA A 409 9.77 -33.10 -2.58
CA ALA A 409 9.44 -33.75 -1.30
C ALA A 409 9.09 -32.73 -0.22
N GLU A 410 9.94 -31.72 -0.05
CA GLU A 410 9.74 -30.61 0.87
C GLU A 410 10.13 -29.30 0.19
N SER A 411 9.53 -28.20 0.63
CA SER A 411 9.96 -26.86 0.22
C SER A 411 9.83 -25.87 1.36
N TYR A 412 10.66 -24.82 1.32
CA TYR A 412 10.56 -23.66 2.18
C TYR A 412 10.79 -22.39 1.38
N VAL A 413 10.13 -21.30 1.77
CA VAL A 413 10.24 -20.00 1.08
C VAL A 413 10.54 -18.92 2.09
N THR A 414 11.54 -18.12 1.81
CA THR A 414 11.93 -16.99 2.66
C THR A 414 12.46 -15.84 1.81
N LEU A 415 12.54 -14.65 2.42
CA LEU A 415 13.30 -13.54 1.86
C LEU A 415 14.73 -13.63 2.38
N TYR A 416 15.70 -13.69 1.49
CA TYR A 416 17.12 -13.70 1.83
C TYR A 416 17.88 -12.77 0.88
N ASP A 417 18.62 -11.83 1.43
CA ASP A 417 19.37 -10.80 0.68
C ASP A 417 18.45 -10.06 -0.34
N ASP A 418 17.28 -9.63 0.14
CA ASP A 418 16.21 -8.96 -0.63
C ASP A 418 15.65 -9.79 -1.81
N LYS A 419 15.96 -11.08 -1.88
CA LYS A 419 15.48 -12.01 -2.91
C LYS A 419 14.51 -13.03 -2.32
N LEU A 420 13.36 -13.19 -2.97
CA LEU A 420 12.44 -14.28 -2.65
C LEU A 420 13.12 -15.60 -3.07
N THR A 421 13.47 -16.40 -2.07
CA THR A 421 14.27 -17.60 -2.22
C THR A 421 13.44 -18.84 -1.87
N ALA A 422 13.43 -19.83 -2.74
CA ALA A 422 12.88 -21.16 -2.48
C ALA A 422 14.00 -22.17 -2.19
N VAL A 423 13.86 -22.91 -1.11
CA VAL A 423 14.67 -24.11 -0.81
C VAL A 423 13.80 -25.32 -1.11
N ILE A 424 14.27 -26.21 -1.98
CA ILE A 424 13.56 -27.40 -2.46
C ILE A 424 14.34 -28.64 -2.07
N VAL A 425 13.66 -29.60 -1.46
CA VAL A 425 14.19 -30.96 -1.24
C VAL A 425 13.54 -31.89 -2.27
N PRO A 426 14.31 -32.49 -3.18
CA PRO A 426 13.80 -33.43 -4.16
C PRO A 426 13.37 -34.77 -3.53
N ILE A 427 12.38 -35.44 -4.12
CA ILE A 427 12.04 -36.84 -3.77
C ILE A 427 13.22 -37.74 -4.18
N ASP A 428 13.75 -37.53 -5.39
CA ASP A 428 14.91 -38.27 -5.90
C ASP A 428 16.14 -37.34 -5.83
N LYS A 429 17.13 -37.74 -5.03
CA LYS A 429 18.34 -36.95 -4.77
C LYS A 429 19.31 -36.90 -5.96
N ASP A 430 19.14 -37.79 -6.94
CA ASP A 430 19.98 -37.87 -8.13
C ASP A 430 19.42 -37.06 -9.32
N VAL A 431 18.29 -36.39 -9.12
CA VAL A 431 17.68 -35.52 -10.13
C VAL A 431 18.53 -34.27 -10.36
N ARG A 432 18.69 -33.89 -11.63
CA ARG A 432 19.41 -32.68 -12.01
C ARG A 432 18.69 -31.43 -11.52
N GLU A 433 19.45 -30.54 -10.92
CA GLU A 433 18.94 -29.28 -10.31
C GLU A 433 18.21 -28.40 -11.34
N GLU A 434 18.67 -28.39 -12.61
CA GLU A 434 18.06 -27.60 -13.69
C GLU A 434 16.59 -27.96 -13.95
N ARG A 435 16.14 -29.16 -13.55
CA ARG A 435 14.73 -29.53 -13.62
C ARG A 435 13.89 -28.63 -12.72
N PHE A 436 14.32 -28.43 -11.47
CA PHE A 436 13.57 -27.62 -10.50
C PHE A 436 13.63 -26.13 -10.85
N VAL A 437 14.77 -25.65 -11.34
CA VAL A 437 14.88 -24.28 -11.87
C VAL A 437 13.86 -24.05 -12.98
N ARG A 438 13.69 -24.99 -13.92
CA ARG A 438 12.67 -24.90 -14.97
C ARG A 438 11.23 -24.94 -14.43
N LEU A 439 10.96 -25.75 -13.40
CA LEU A 439 9.65 -25.81 -12.76
C LEU A 439 9.32 -24.49 -12.05
N ILE A 440 10.29 -23.90 -11.37
CA ILE A 440 10.13 -22.58 -10.73
C ILE A 440 9.94 -21.48 -11.77
N ASN A 441 10.67 -21.49 -12.87
CA ASN A 441 10.45 -20.52 -13.95
C ASN A 441 9.02 -20.60 -14.51
N LYS A 442 8.51 -21.82 -14.74
CA LYS A 442 7.11 -22.03 -15.14
C LYS A 442 6.09 -21.61 -14.07
N TYR A 443 6.43 -21.76 -12.79
CA TYR A 443 5.65 -21.24 -11.70
C TYR A 443 5.62 -19.70 -11.71
N ASN A 444 6.78 -19.06 -11.91
CA ASN A 444 6.93 -17.61 -11.99
C ASN A 444 6.12 -16.99 -13.14
N GLU A 445 6.06 -17.62 -14.31
CA GLU A 445 5.24 -17.17 -15.45
C GLU A 445 3.77 -16.92 -15.07
N LYS A 446 3.25 -17.65 -14.06
CA LYS A 446 1.88 -17.52 -13.56
C LYS A 446 1.72 -16.45 -12.50
N LYS A 447 2.81 -15.92 -11.92
CA LYS A 447 2.78 -15.04 -10.74
C LYS A 447 3.00 -13.57 -11.05
N GLY A 448 3.68 -13.23 -12.12
CA GLY A 448 4.14 -11.89 -12.41
C GLY A 448 5.45 -11.54 -11.69
N TYR A 449 6.21 -10.65 -12.30
CA TYR A 449 7.61 -10.37 -11.94
C TYR A 449 7.84 -9.90 -10.51
N ARG A 450 6.82 -9.38 -9.82
CA ARG A 450 6.94 -8.89 -8.44
C ARG A 450 6.97 -10.02 -7.40
N TRP A 451 6.40 -11.17 -7.73
CA TRP A 451 6.26 -12.31 -6.84
C TRP A 451 7.06 -13.52 -7.32
N GLU A 452 8.04 -13.28 -8.17
CA GLU A 452 8.91 -14.33 -8.70
C GLU A 452 9.87 -14.85 -7.64
N ILE A 453 10.01 -16.16 -7.58
CA ILE A 453 11.12 -16.81 -6.89
C ILE A 453 12.40 -16.44 -7.65
N GLN A 454 13.25 -15.63 -7.02
CA GLN A 454 14.44 -15.07 -7.65
C GLN A 454 15.68 -15.93 -7.43
N LYS A 455 15.67 -16.76 -6.38
CA LYS A 455 16.73 -17.73 -6.09
C LYS A 455 16.11 -19.08 -5.75
N THR A 456 16.67 -20.16 -6.30
CA THR A 456 16.26 -21.54 -6.01
C THR A 456 17.47 -22.30 -5.50
N ILE A 457 17.34 -22.92 -4.33
CA ILE A 457 18.34 -23.77 -3.69
C ILE A 457 17.81 -25.18 -3.69
N ILE A 458 18.63 -26.14 -4.10
CA ILE A 458 18.26 -27.56 -4.08
C ILE A 458 19.04 -28.23 -2.93
N SER A 459 18.32 -28.61 -1.89
CA SER A 459 18.93 -29.30 -0.75
C SER A 459 18.83 -30.82 -0.90
N LYS A 460 19.96 -31.53 -0.82
CA LYS A 460 19.98 -32.99 -0.79
C LYS A 460 19.65 -33.56 0.61
N ALA A 461 19.66 -32.72 1.64
CA ALA A 461 19.25 -33.06 2.98
C ALA A 461 17.82 -32.58 3.26
N PRO A 462 17.07 -33.24 4.17
CA PRO A 462 15.80 -32.71 4.67
C PRO A 462 15.96 -31.30 5.20
N LEU A 463 14.85 -30.52 5.18
CA LEU A 463 14.87 -29.17 5.76
C LEU A 463 15.21 -29.24 7.26
N PRO A 464 16.10 -28.37 7.77
CA PRO A 464 16.45 -28.34 9.18
C PRO A 464 15.25 -27.97 10.04
N ARG A 465 15.11 -28.65 11.17
CA ARG A 465 14.00 -28.49 12.12
C ARG A 465 14.51 -28.32 13.53
N MET A 466 13.75 -27.60 14.33
CA MET A 466 13.92 -27.50 15.77
C MET A 466 13.39 -28.76 16.46
N ASP A 467 13.69 -28.95 17.77
CA ASP A 467 13.26 -30.10 18.56
C ASP A 467 11.73 -30.29 18.60
N ASN A 468 10.97 -29.22 18.46
CA ASN A 468 9.49 -29.24 18.38
C ASN A 468 8.94 -29.65 17.01
N GLY A 469 9.81 -29.91 16.02
CA GLY A 469 9.45 -30.28 14.65
C GLY A 469 9.23 -29.12 13.68
N ASP A 470 9.22 -27.89 14.14
CA ASP A 470 9.10 -26.70 13.28
C ASP A 470 10.38 -26.47 12.47
N ILE A 471 10.25 -25.82 11.33
CA ILE A 471 11.41 -25.44 10.50
C ILE A 471 12.32 -24.47 11.27
N ASP A 472 13.61 -24.80 11.34
CA ASP A 472 14.63 -23.89 11.88
C ASP A 472 15.02 -22.85 10.83
N GLN A 473 14.45 -21.67 10.96
CA GLN A 473 14.64 -20.57 10.02
C GLN A 473 16.11 -20.12 9.97
N ASN A 474 16.82 -20.10 11.11
CA ASN A 474 18.23 -19.69 11.16
C ASN A 474 19.12 -20.70 10.44
N ALA A 475 18.84 -21.99 10.61
CA ALA A 475 19.55 -23.04 9.90
C ALA A 475 19.26 -23.02 8.37
N ILE A 476 18.03 -22.67 7.96
CA ILE A 476 17.68 -22.43 6.55
C ILE A 476 18.49 -21.25 5.99
N GLU A 477 18.57 -20.13 6.70
CA GLU A 477 19.36 -18.95 6.24
C GLU A 477 20.85 -19.29 6.11
N THR A 478 21.38 -20.09 7.04
CA THR A 478 22.76 -20.61 6.98
C THR A 478 22.96 -21.51 5.77
N LEU A 479 21.99 -22.39 5.47
CA LEU A 479 22.02 -23.23 4.28
C LEU A 479 22.06 -22.38 3.01
N ILE A 480 21.19 -21.35 2.91
CA ILE A 480 21.15 -20.44 1.76
C ILE A 480 22.46 -19.65 1.61
N ALA A 481 23.10 -19.26 2.71
CA ALA A 481 24.35 -18.52 2.70
C ALA A 481 25.53 -19.37 2.19
N ASN A 482 25.52 -20.68 2.46
CA ASN A 482 26.58 -21.61 2.08
C ASN A 482 26.50 -22.06 0.61
N GLU A 483 25.33 -21.91 -0.03
CA GLU A 483 25.06 -22.21 -1.43
C GLU A 483 25.39 -20.97 -2.31
N LYS A 484 26.70 -20.61 -2.38
CA LYS A 484 27.21 -19.53 -3.24
C LYS A 484 27.64 -20.03 -4.59
#